data_f55c1d5fc7869a080d723870c6641448
#
_entry.id   f55c1d5fc7869a080d723870c6641448
#
_cell.length_a   1.000
_cell.length_b   1.000
_cell.length_c   1.000
_cell.angle_alpha   90.00
_cell.angle_beta   90.00
_cell.angle_gamma   90.00
#
_symmetry.space_group_name_H-M   'P 1'
#
loop_
_entity.id
_entity.type
_entity.pdbx_description
1 polymer ?
#
loop_
_entity_poly.entity_id
_entity_poly.type
_entity_poly.pdbx_seq_one_letter_code
_entity_poly.pdbx_strand_id
1 'polypeptide(L)'
;MRTPFTAADEPGISKAGKTLPRIITLGGDHTITLPLLRSVNKAYGPISVIHFDSHLDTWKPKVFGGAPSKQAAINHGTYFYWASQEGLLANDSNIHAGIRTTLSGPSDYDNDGYCGFTRVEAREIDTIGTWGIIHAIRKRVGTKNPVYLSIDIDTLDPAFAPATGTPETGGWSTRELRTILRGLTGINLVAADIVEVAPAYDTNAELTTMAAADTLYEVMSLMVKKGPLTVNASQAESEEPQQANIDE
;
A
#
# COMPACT_ATOMS: atom_id res chain seq x y z
N MET A 1 -14.24 -1.09 -18.60
CA MET A 1 -15.67 -0.84 -18.87
C MET A 1 -16.28 -0.16 -17.66
N ARG A 2 -17.16 0.85 -17.84
CA ARG A 2 -17.78 1.57 -16.72
C ARG A 2 -19.22 1.12 -16.58
N THR A 3 -19.61 0.58 -15.44
CA THR A 3 -20.98 0.15 -15.19
C THR A 3 -21.73 1.26 -14.42
N PRO A 4 -22.90 1.69 -14.86
CA PRO A 4 -23.72 2.64 -14.11
C PRO A 4 -24.13 2.07 -12.75
N PHE A 5 -24.19 2.93 -11.75
CA PHE A 5 -24.55 2.54 -10.38
C PHE A 5 -25.74 3.37 -9.88
N THR A 6 -26.58 2.78 -9.04
CA THR A 6 -27.81 3.40 -8.57
C THR A 6 -27.72 4.04 -7.18
N ALA A 7 -26.63 3.82 -6.43
CA ALA A 7 -26.43 4.38 -5.09
C ALA A 7 -25.12 5.17 -5.01
N ALA A 8 -25.20 6.47 -4.74
CA ALA A 8 -24.07 7.39 -4.70
C ALA A 8 -23.15 7.20 -3.47
N ASP A 9 -23.60 6.49 -2.44
CA ASP A 9 -22.92 6.40 -1.14
C ASP A 9 -22.27 5.03 -0.86
N GLU A 10 -22.19 4.15 -1.86
CA GLU A 10 -21.59 2.83 -1.66
C GLU A 10 -20.05 2.84 -1.78
N PRO A 11 -19.35 2.12 -0.89
CA PRO A 11 -17.89 2.00 -0.96
C PRO A 11 -17.42 1.51 -2.33
N GLY A 12 -16.40 2.17 -2.87
CA GLY A 12 -15.77 1.78 -4.15
C GLY A 12 -16.43 2.32 -5.40
N ILE A 13 -17.46 3.15 -5.26
CA ILE A 13 -18.07 3.84 -6.39
C ILE A 13 -17.33 5.17 -6.62
N SER A 14 -17.06 5.46 -7.89
CA SER A 14 -16.44 6.73 -8.26
C SER A 14 -17.37 7.90 -7.99
N LYS A 15 -16.81 9.13 -7.89
CA LYS A 15 -17.55 10.38 -7.79
C LYS A 15 -18.65 10.53 -8.86
N ALA A 16 -18.50 9.86 -9.99
CA ALA A 16 -19.48 9.88 -11.08
C ALA A 16 -20.60 8.83 -10.92
N GLY A 17 -20.70 8.17 -9.76
CA GLY A 17 -21.68 7.12 -9.51
C GLY A 17 -21.51 5.87 -10.38
N LYS A 18 -20.27 5.55 -10.73
CA LYS A 18 -19.95 4.42 -11.64
C LYS A 18 -18.87 3.53 -11.01
N THR A 19 -19.00 2.22 -11.22
CA THR A 19 -17.89 1.32 -10.99
C THR A 19 -16.82 1.51 -12.07
N LEU A 20 -15.57 1.47 -11.66
CA LEU A 20 -14.42 1.57 -12.56
C LEU A 20 -13.63 0.27 -12.50
N PRO A 21 -12.90 -0.09 -13.55
CA PRO A 21 -11.92 -1.17 -13.48
C PRO A 21 -10.93 -0.88 -12.35
N ARG A 22 -10.64 -1.89 -11.52
CA ARG A 22 -9.53 -1.83 -10.57
C ARG A 22 -8.24 -2.09 -11.33
N ILE A 23 -7.23 -1.30 -11.03
CA ILE A 23 -5.95 -1.36 -11.74
C ILE A 23 -4.89 -1.82 -10.77
N ILE A 24 -4.08 -2.79 -11.20
CA ILE A 24 -2.83 -3.14 -10.55
C ILE A 24 -1.72 -2.79 -11.53
N THR A 25 -0.76 -2.00 -11.08
CA THR A 25 0.40 -1.59 -11.86
C THR A 25 1.61 -2.39 -11.40
N LEU A 26 2.29 -3.03 -12.32
CA LEU A 26 3.61 -3.61 -12.07
C LEU A 26 4.63 -2.58 -12.53
N GLY A 27 5.38 -2.08 -11.59
CA GLY A 27 6.32 -0.98 -11.83
C GLY A 27 7.75 -1.42 -11.74
N GLY A 28 8.56 -0.53 -11.99
CA GLY A 28 9.85 0.00 -11.77
C GLY A 28 9.88 0.90 -10.55
N ASP A 29 10.51 2.07 -10.73
CA ASP A 29 10.73 3.07 -9.70
C ASP A 29 9.42 3.51 -9.02
N HIS A 30 9.43 3.64 -7.69
CA HIS A 30 8.25 3.92 -6.86
C HIS A 30 7.61 5.28 -7.14
N THR A 31 8.31 6.20 -7.82
CA THR A 31 7.77 7.51 -8.22
C THR A 31 6.49 7.40 -9.06
N ILE A 32 6.29 6.26 -9.76
CA ILE A 32 5.07 6.01 -10.57
C ILE A 32 3.78 6.08 -9.75
N THR A 33 3.86 5.85 -8.45
CA THR A 33 2.68 5.90 -7.56
C THR A 33 2.05 7.29 -7.51
N LEU A 34 2.82 8.37 -7.66
CA LEU A 34 2.25 9.73 -7.66
C LEU A 34 1.26 9.97 -8.82
N PRO A 35 1.59 9.72 -10.10
CA PRO A 35 0.61 9.86 -11.19
C PRO A 35 -0.55 8.88 -11.07
N LEU A 36 -0.35 7.70 -10.51
CA LEU A 36 -1.43 6.74 -10.24
C LEU A 36 -2.39 7.28 -9.18
N LEU A 37 -1.89 7.83 -8.08
CA LEU A 37 -2.70 8.50 -7.05
C LEU A 37 -3.48 9.69 -7.60
N ARG A 38 -2.87 10.51 -8.47
CA ARG A 38 -3.59 11.61 -9.16
C ARG A 38 -4.77 11.10 -9.97
N SER A 39 -4.59 9.98 -10.69
CA SER A 39 -5.64 9.33 -11.48
C SER A 39 -6.75 8.77 -10.60
N VAL A 40 -6.39 8.07 -9.52
CA VAL A 40 -7.35 7.47 -8.59
C VAL A 40 -8.10 8.55 -7.80
N ASN A 41 -7.42 9.60 -7.34
CA ASN A 41 -8.04 10.74 -6.67
C ASN A 41 -9.06 11.45 -7.58
N LYS A 42 -8.74 11.61 -8.86
CA LYS A 42 -9.70 12.17 -9.83
C LYS A 42 -11.00 11.36 -9.88
N ALA A 43 -10.91 10.05 -9.75
CA ALA A 43 -12.05 9.13 -9.81
C ALA A 43 -12.83 9.05 -8.49
N TYR A 44 -12.14 8.98 -7.36
CA TYR A 44 -12.73 8.63 -6.05
C TYR A 44 -12.68 9.77 -5.03
N GLY A 45 -11.84 10.76 -5.18
CA GLY A 45 -11.52 11.78 -4.18
C GLY A 45 -10.29 11.40 -3.36
N PRO A 46 -10.09 12.01 -2.17
CA PRO A 46 -8.97 11.69 -1.30
C PRO A 46 -8.91 10.19 -0.98
N ILE A 47 -7.70 9.63 -1.07
CA ILE A 47 -7.45 8.19 -1.03
C ILE A 47 -6.76 7.81 0.28
N SER A 48 -7.23 6.77 0.94
CA SER A 48 -6.47 6.11 2.00
C SER A 48 -5.37 5.24 1.38
N VAL A 49 -4.17 5.30 1.93
CA VAL A 49 -3.03 4.54 1.44
C VAL A 49 -2.60 3.50 2.46
N ILE A 50 -2.43 2.26 2.00
CA ILE A 50 -1.65 1.23 2.69
C ILE A 50 -0.36 1.10 1.91
N HIS A 51 0.76 1.37 2.57
CA HIS A 51 2.09 1.34 1.99
C HIS A 51 2.96 0.32 2.70
N PHE A 52 3.31 -0.74 1.98
CA PHE A 52 4.29 -1.73 2.41
C PHE A 52 5.65 -1.35 1.84
N ASP A 53 6.60 -1.07 2.72
CA ASP A 53 7.92 -0.57 2.34
C ASP A 53 8.87 -0.62 3.54
N SER A 54 10.15 -0.68 3.28
CA SER A 54 11.17 -0.43 4.29
C SER A 54 11.39 1.07 4.54
N HIS A 55 10.98 1.94 3.61
CA HIS A 55 11.20 3.38 3.59
C HIS A 55 9.90 4.18 3.83
N LEU A 56 10.03 5.47 4.17
CA LEU A 56 8.88 6.34 4.41
C LEU A 56 8.29 6.94 3.13
N ASP A 57 9.14 7.29 2.17
CA ASP A 57 8.79 7.95 0.92
C ASP A 57 8.00 9.27 1.05
N THR A 58 7.94 9.77 2.27
CA THR A 58 7.37 11.06 2.65
C THR A 58 8.43 12.15 2.84
N TRP A 59 9.71 11.88 2.54
CA TRP A 59 10.78 12.85 2.74
C TRP A 59 10.58 14.12 1.94
N LYS A 60 10.96 15.24 2.55
CA LYS A 60 11.07 16.50 1.81
C LYS A 60 12.26 16.45 0.86
N PRO A 61 12.15 17.02 -0.35
CA PRO A 61 13.26 17.03 -1.32
C PRO A 61 14.59 17.54 -0.75
N LYS A 62 14.53 18.41 0.25
CA LYS A 62 15.69 18.95 0.94
C LYS A 62 16.55 17.91 1.65
N VAL A 63 15.96 16.80 2.08
CA VAL A 63 16.68 15.67 2.71
C VAL A 63 17.71 15.08 1.74
N PHE A 64 17.39 15.08 0.46
CA PHE A 64 18.28 14.63 -0.63
C PHE A 64 19.15 15.77 -1.20
N GLY A 65 19.41 16.84 -0.43
CA GLY A 65 20.20 17.97 -0.90
C GLY A 65 19.43 18.99 -1.76
N GLY A 66 18.13 18.82 -1.91
CA GLY A 66 17.28 19.60 -2.80
C GLY A 66 17.30 19.07 -4.23
N ALA A 67 16.75 19.83 -5.17
CA ALA A 67 16.67 19.42 -6.56
C ALA A 67 16.80 20.63 -7.52
N PRO A 68 17.41 20.46 -8.69
CA PRO A 68 17.62 21.53 -9.66
C PRO A 68 16.32 21.98 -10.35
N SER A 69 15.24 21.20 -10.26
CA SER A 69 13.92 21.52 -10.82
C SER A 69 12.81 20.91 -9.97
N LYS A 70 11.56 21.37 -10.19
CA LYS A 70 10.39 20.78 -9.53
C LYS A 70 10.22 19.31 -9.90
N GLN A 71 10.51 18.93 -11.14
CA GLN A 71 10.43 17.55 -11.60
C GLN A 71 11.46 16.66 -10.90
N ALA A 72 12.71 17.13 -10.81
CA ALA A 72 13.78 16.41 -10.13
C ALA A 72 13.57 16.32 -8.60
N ALA A 73 12.68 17.15 -8.05
CA ALA A 73 12.29 17.07 -6.64
C ALA A 73 11.33 15.91 -6.36
N ILE A 74 10.77 15.28 -7.40
CA ILE A 74 9.90 14.13 -7.30
C ILE A 74 10.74 12.88 -7.61
N ASN A 75 10.91 12.03 -6.61
CA ASN A 75 11.64 10.76 -6.72
C ASN A 75 11.00 9.71 -5.80
N HIS A 76 11.52 8.48 -5.81
CA HIS A 76 11.00 7.35 -5.02
C HIS A 76 10.87 7.69 -3.52
N GLY A 77 11.75 8.49 -2.92
CA GLY A 77 11.68 8.87 -1.50
C GLY A 77 10.80 10.08 -1.19
N THR A 78 10.24 10.79 -2.19
CA THR A 78 9.54 12.06 -1.96
C THR A 78 8.12 12.11 -2.51
N TYR A 79 7.68 11.11 -3.24
CA TYR A 79 6.42 11.16 -3.97
C TYR A 79 5.18 11.26 -3.04
N PHE A 80 5.20 10.68 -1.85
CA PHE A 80 4.11 10.87 -0.89
C PHE A 80 4.09 12.26 -0.25
N TYR A 81 5.26 12.89 -0.07
CA TYR A 81 5.28 14.29 0.30
C TYR A 81 4.50 15.12 -0.74
N TRP A 82 4.76 14.89 -2.03
CA TRP A 82 4.04 15.59 -3.10
C TRP A 82 2.57 15.20 -3.16
N ALA A 83 2.23 13.94 -2.99
CA ALA A 83 0.84 13.50 -2.92
C ALA A 83 0.06 14.20 -1.79
N SER A 84 0.70 14.38 -0.64
CA SER A 84 0.14 15.15 0.49
C SER A 84 -0.04 16.62 0.13
N GLN A 85 1.00 17.26 -0.47
CA GLN A 85 0.91 18.68 -0.87
C GLN A 85 -0.17 18.93 -1.93
N GLU A 86 -0.45 17.96 -2.78
CA GLU A 86 -1.50 18.02 -3.81
C GLU A 86 -2.90 17.68 -3.28
N GLY A 87 -3.03 17.31 -2.00
CA GLY A 87 -4.32 16.95 -1.40
C GLY A 87 -4.91 15.64 -1.95
N LEU A 88 -4.05 14.71 -2.40
CA LEU A 88 -4.49 13.44 -2.96
C LEU A 88 -4.87 12.42 -1.90
N LEU A 89 -4.31 12.56 -0.69
CA LEU A 89 -4.42 11.60 0.40
C LEU A 89 -5.60 11.95 1.30
N ALA A 90 -6.26 10.93 1.84
CA ALA A 90 -7.27 11.10 2.87
C ALA A 90 -6.58 11.47 4.20
N ASN A 91 -7.17 12.41 4.92
CA ASN A 91 -6.65 12.86 6.20
C ASN A 91 -6.69 11.70 7.22
N ASP A 92 -5.58 11.53 7.93
CA ASP A 92 -5.46 10.58 9.06
C ASP A 92 -5.90 9.15 8.76
N SER A 93 -5.76 8.71 7.52
CA SER A 93 -6.22 7.40 7.05
C SER A 93 -5.16 6.65 6.25
N ASN A 94 -3.89 7.01 6.40
CA ASN A 94 -2.78 6.39 5.69
C ASN A 94 -1.88 5.65 6.68
N ILE A 95 -1.23 4.58 6.23
CA ILE A 95 -0.36 3.76 7.07
C ILE A 95 0.78 3.16 6.26
N HIS A 96 1.99 3.25 6.82
CA HIS A 96 3.15 2.47 6.41
C HIS A 96 3.24 1.17 7.21
N ALA A 97 3.74 0.12 6.60
CA ALA A 97 3.97 -1.17 7.23
C ALA A 97 5.26 -1.82 6.70
N GLY A 98 6.19 -2.10 7.60
CA GLY A 98 7.50 -2.68 7.27
C GLY A 98 8.67 -1.73 7.43
N ILE A 99 8.46 -0.53 7.93
CA ILE A 99 9.47 0.53 8.06
C ILE A 99 10.64 0.06 8.92
N ARG A 100 11.87 0.22 8.39
CA ARG A 100 13.11 -0.09 9.11
C ARG A 100 14.32 0.68 8.62
N THR A 101 14.15 1.57 7.65
CA THR A 101 15.22 2.40 7.11
C THR A 101 15.85 3.30 8.17
N THR A 102 17.10 3.66 7.96
CA THR A 102 17.79 4.67 8.77
C THR A 102 17.27 6.06 8.42
N LEU A 103 16.81 6.80 9.42
CA LEU A 103 16.30 8.16 9.25
C LEU A 103 17.44 9.17 9.14
N SER A 104 17.19 10.29 8.45
CA SER A 104 18.09 11.44 8.46
C SER A 104 18.05 12.20 9.80
N GLY A 105 16.93 12.06 10.54
CA GLY A 105 16.72 12.62 11.86
C GLY A 105 15.28 12.52 12.34
N PRO A 106 14.99 12.94 13.59
CA PRO A 106 13.62 12.88 14.16
C PRO A 106 12.57 13.62 13.32
N SER A 107 12.96 14.66 12.61
CA SER A 107 12.07 15.44 11.75
C SER A 107 11.46 14.64 10.60
N ASP A 108 12.02 13.48 10.25
CA ASP A 108 11.46 12.61 9.22
C ASP A 108 10.11 12.04 9.67
N TYR A 109 10.02 11.63 10.93
CA TYR A 109 8.75 11.16 11.51
C TYR A 109 7.74 12.28 11.71
N ASP A 110 8.19 13.50 12.06
CA ASP A 110 7.29 14.66 12.15
C ASP A 110 6.66 14.97 10.78
N ASN A 111 7.50 14.92 9.73
CA ASN A 111 7.03 15.15 8.38
C ASN A 111 6.13 14.02 7.86
N ASP A 112 6.41 12.78 8.24
CA ASP A 112 5.59 11.62 7.93
C ASP A 112 4.18 11.77 8.53
N GLY A 113 4.10 12.14 9.82
CA GLY A 113 2.83 12.47 10.48
C GLY A 113 2.10 13.65 9.82
N TYR A 114 2.85 14.69 9.40
CA TYR A 114 2.29 15.82 8.65
C TYR A 114 1.68 15.38 7.29
N CYS A 115 2.27 14.39 6.63
CA CYS A 115 1.72 13.80 5.41
C CYS A 115 0.50 12.90 5.67
N GLY A 116 0.10 12.71 6.93
CA GLY A 116 -1.10 11.97 7.32
C GLY A 116 -0.88 10.47 7.51
N PHE A 117 0.37 10.02 7.61
CA PHE A 117 0.70 8.62 7.84
C PHE A 117 0.86 8.29 9.33
N THR A 118 0.51 7.06 9.67
CA THR A 118 1.03 6.31 10.82
C THR A 118 1.86 5.16 10.29
N ARG A 119 2.60 4.49 11.15
CA ARG A 119 3.50 3.41 10.73
C ARG A 119 3.45 2.23 11.67
N VAL A 120 3.77 1.07 11.11
CA VAL A 120 4.15 -0.16 11.82
C VAL A 120 5.56 -0.48 11.37
N GLU A 121 6.50 -0.49 12.29
CA GLU A 121 7.88 -0.84 12.00
C GLU A 121 8.02 -2.36 11.76
N ALA A 122 8.97 -2.76 10.92
CA ALA A 122 9.15 -4.18 10.59
C ALA A 122 9.32 -5.07 11.83
N ARG A 123 10.09 -4.59 12.82
CA ARG A 123 10.37 -5.30 14.08
C ARG A 123 9.15 -5.51 14.99
N GLU A 124 8.07 -4.77 14.78
CA GLU A 124 6.86 -4.91 15.61
C GLU A 124 6.20 -6.28 15.40
N ILE A 125 6.49 -6.95 14.28
CA ILE A 125 5.99 -8.31 14.02
C ILE A 125 6.38 -9.31 15.11
N ASP A 126 7.54 -9.12 15.74
CA ASP A 126 8.03 -9.99 16.81
C ASP A 126 7.21 -9.85 18.11
N THR A 127 6.50 -8.74 18.24
CA THR A 127 5.74 -8.40 19.46
C THR A 127 4.24 -8.60 19.27
N ILE A 128 3.70 -8.09 18.14
CA ILE A 128 2.25 -8.10 17.89
C ILE A 128 1.83 -9.16 16.84
N GLY A 129 2.80 -9.80 16.20
CA GLY A 129 2.55 -10.78 15.16
C GLY A 129 1.87 -10.20 13.92
N THR A 130 1.63 -11.04 12.92
CA THR A 130 0.92 -10.64 11.69
C THR A 130 -0.49 -10.14 11.98
N TRP A 131 -1.18 -10.71 12.98
CA TRP A 131 -2.53 -10.29 13.37
C TRP A 131 -2.58 -8.89 13.94
N GLY A 132 -1.60 -8.51 14.76
CA GLY A 132 -1.51 -7.14 15.28
C GLY A 132 -1.29 -6.13 14.16
N ILE A 133 -0.46 -6.47 13.17
CA ILE A 133 -0.22 -5.63 12.00
C ILE A 133 -1.51 -5.49 11.17
N ILE A 134 -2.20 -6.58 10.88
CA ILE A 134 -3.48 -6.58 10.16
C ILE A 134 -4.49 -5.68 10.90
N HIS A 135 -4.60 -5.83 12.22
CA HIS A 135 -5.50 -5.02 13.03
C HIS A 135 -5.15 -3.52 12.95
N ALA A 136 -3.88 -3.17 13.08
CA ALA A 136 -3.41 -1.77 12.97
C ALA A 136 -3.77 -1.16 11.61
N ILE A 137 -3.52 -1.89 10.52
CA ILE A 137 -3.85 -1.43 9.17
C ILE A 137 -5.37 -1.24 9.03
N ARG A 138 -6.17 -2.25 9.36
CA ARG A 138 -7.63 -2.19 9.23
C ARG A 138 -8.25 -1.10 10.09
N LYS A 139 -7.75 -0.91 11.31
CA LYS A 139 -8.19 0.17 12.21
C LYS A 139 -7.91 1.54 11.60
N ARG A 140 -6.78 1.72 10.93
CA ARG A 140 -6.36 3.00 10.37
C ARG A 140 -7.13 3.37 9.11
N VAL A 141 -7.25 2.46 8.15
CA VAL A 141 -7.88 2.76 6.85
C VAL A 141 -9.39 2.52 6.83
N GLY A 142 -9.90 1.68 7.72
CA GLY A 142 -11.31 1.29 7.74
C GLY A 142 -11.72 0.45 6.52
N THR A 143 -13.03 0.29 6.33
CA THR A 143 -13.59 -0.54 5.24
C THR A 143 -14.32 0.28 4.17
N LYS A 144 -14.59 1.56 4.43
CA LYS A 144 -15.42 2.43 3.57
C LYS A 144 -14.62 3.29 2.61
N ASN A 145 -13.50 3.84 3.08
CA ASN A 145 -12.66 4.71 2.27
C ASN A 145 -12.10 3.97 1.05
N PRO A 146 -11.99 4.62 -0.11
CA PRO A 146 -11.25 4.07 -1.23
C PRO A 146 -9.77 3.93 -0.83
N VAL A 147 -9.22 2.73 -0.99
CA VAL A 147 -7.86 2.38 -0.59
C VAL A 147 -7.00 2.15 -1.81
N TYR A 148 -5.85 2.76 -1.83
CA TYR A 148 -4.72 2.45 -2.70
C TYR A 148 -3.71 1.61 -1.91
N LEU A 149 -3.31 0.47 -2.47
CA LEU A 149 -2.30 -0.41 -1.89
C LEU A 149 -1.02 -0.31 -2.70
N SER A 150 0.01 0.25 -2.11
CA SER A 150 1.35 0.33 -2.69
C SER A 150 2.27 -0.67 -1.99
N ILE A 151 2.95 -1.50 -2.77
CA ILE A 151 3.86 -2.52 -2.24
C ILE A 151 5.21 -2.37 -2.92
N ASP A 152 6.16 -1.81 -2.17
CA ASP A 152 7.56 -1.91 -2.48
C ASP A 152 8.04 -3.33 -2.14
N ILE A 153 8.74 -3.97 -3.07
CA ILE A 153 9.21 -5.33 -2.85
C ILE A 153 10.27 -5.40 -1.75
N ASP A 154 10.91 -4.29 -1.43
CA ASP A 154 11.89 -4.18 -0.37
C ASP A 154 11.29 -4.25 1.05
N THR A 155 9.97 -4.24 1.19
CA THR A 155 9.30 -4.59 2.46
C THR A 155 9.70 -6.00 2.91
N LEU A 156 10.01 -6.88 1.94
CA LEU A 156 10.57 -8.20 2.22
C LEU A 156 12.04 -8.11 2.58
N ASP A 157 12.48 -9.05 3.42
CA ASP A 157 13.90 -9.19 3.71
C ASP A 157 14.69 -9.59 2.45
N PRO A 158 15.91 -9.08 2.25
CA PRO A 158 16.77 -9.45 1.13
C PRO A 158 17.04 -10.95 1.00
N ALA A 159 16.82 -11.74 2.06
CA ALA A 159 16.87 -13.20 1.99
C ALA A 159 15.77 -13.79 1.09
N PHE A 160 14.65 -13.06 0.87
CA PHE A 160 13.50 -13.48 0.07
C PHE A 160 13.36 -12.66 -1.21
N ALA A 161 13.77 -11.39 -1.20
CA ALA A 161 13.66 -10.48 -2.33
C ALA A 161 14.93 -9.61 -2.46
N PRO A 162 16.06 -10.19 -2.90
CA PRO A 162 17.34 -9.48 -2.97
C PRO A 162 17.43 -8.44 -4.09
N ALA A 163 16.62 -8.57 -5.15
CA ALA A 163 16.73 -7.75 -6.36
C ALA A 163 15.81 -6.52 -6.30
N THR A 164 16.22 -5.55 -5.51
CA THR A 164 15.61 -4.22 -5.40
C THR A 164 16.70 -3.14 -5.32
N GLY A 165 16.34 -1.88 -5.49
CA GLY A 165 17.28 -0.77 -5.54
C GLY A 165 17.90 -0.43 -4.19
N THR A 166 17.11 -0.46 -3.13
CA THR A 166 17.46 -0.03 -1.77
C THR A 166 17.10 -1.09 -0.73
N PRO A 167 17.73 -2.29 -0.78
CA PRO A 167 17.41 -3.37 0.15
C PRO A 167 17.81 -3.02 1.59
N GLU A 168 16.92 -3.30 2.54
CA GLU A 168 17.14 -3.15 3.98
C GLU A 168 17.01 -4.52 4.67
N THR A 169 17.94 -4.86 5.56
CA THR A 169 17.88 -6.12 6.33
C THR A 169 16.87 -6.05 7.46
N GLY A 170 16.40 -7.21 7.94
CA GLY A 170 15.40 -7.29 9.02
C GLY A 170 13.96 -7.08 8.54
N GLY A 171 13.70 -7.37 7.26
CA GLY A 171 12.37 -7.33 6.64
C GLY A 171 11.52 -8.56 6.92
N TRP A 172 10.33 -8.56 6.37
CA TRP A 172 9.40 -9.67 6.51
C TRP A 172 9.70 -10.79 5.50
N SER A 173 9.29 -12.00 5.86
CA SER A 173 9.27 -13.11 4.92
C SER A 173 8.08 -13.00 3.96
N THR A 174 8.18 -13.69 2.82
CA THR A 174 7.06 -13.81 1.87
C THR A 174 5.82 -14.42 2.52
N ARG A 175 6.00 -15.35 3.47
CA ARG A 175 4.90 -15.97 4.24
C ARG A 175 4.17 -14.95 5.13
N GLU A 176 4.90 -14.07 5.79
CA GLU A 176 4.32 -13.03 6.66
C GLU A 176 3.57 -12.00 5.84
N LEU A 177 4.17 -11.48 4.76
CA LEU A 177 3.50 -10.54 3.86
C LEU A 177 2.21 -11.15 3.28
N ARG A 178 2.27 -12.40 2.82
CA ARG A 178 1.08 -13.14 2.33
C ARG A 178 0.00 -13.23 3.39
N THR A 179 0.36 -13.56 4.63
CA THR A 179 -0.60 -13.65 5.75
C THR A 179 -1.24 -12.30 6.01
N ILE A 180 -0.45 -11.23 6.02
CA ILE A 180 -0.95 -9.86 6.23
C ILE A 180 -1.89 -9.47 5.10
N LEU A 181 -1.51 -9.66 3.84
CA LEU A 181 -2.36 -9.34 2.69
C LEU A 181 -3.72 -10.06 2.76
N ARG A 182 -3.72 -11.36 3.06
CA ARG A 182 -4.97 -12.15 3.23
C ARG A 182 -5.86 -11.61 4.34
N GLY A 183 -5.26 -11.11 5.41
CA GLY A 183 -5.97 -10.47 6.52
C GLY A 183 -6.63 -9.13 6.17
N LEU A 184 -6.30 -8.53 5.02
CA LEU A 184 -6.92 -7.30 4.52
C LEU A 184 -8.19 -7.55 3.69
N THR A 185 -8.68 -8.79 3.63
CA THR A 185 -9.95 -9.11 2.94
C THR A 185 -11.08 -8.20 3.41
N GLY A 186 -11.84 -7.63 2.49
CA GLY A 186 -12.99 -6.76 2.78
C GLY A 186 -12.69 -5.26 2.82
N ILE A 187 -11.41 -4.82 2.75
CA ILE A 187 -11.10 -3.40 2.53
C ILE A 187 -11.58 -2.94 1.16
N ASN A 188 -11.84 -1.63 1.02
CA ASN A 188 -12.28 -1.05 -0.23
C ASN A 188 -11.10 -0.76 -1.18
N LEU A 189 -10.42 -1.81 -1.64
CA LEU A 189 -9.25 -1.71 -2.51
C LEU A 189 -9.66 -1.31 -3.93
N VAL A 190 -9.27 -0.12 -4.38
CA VAL A 190 -9.63 0.44 -5.69
C VAL A 190 -8.51 0.39 -6.72
N ALA A 191 -7.25 0.44 -6.27
CA ALA A 191 -6.07 0.29 -7.11
C ALA A 191 -4.87 -0.19 -6.27
N ALA A 192 -3.86 -0.73 -6.93
CA ALA A 192 -2.61 -1.14 -6.30
C ALA A 192 -1.43 -1.01 -7.25
N ASP A 193 -0.22 -0.98 -6.69
CA ASP A 193 1.01 -1.22 -7.42
C ASP A 193 1.94 -2.18 -6.68
N ILE A 194 2.86 -2.76 -7.43
CA ILE A 194 4.00 -3.53 -6.93
C ILE A 194 5.21 -2.99 -7.64
N VAL A 195 6.18 -2.50 -6.90
CA VAL A 195 7.27 -1.66 -7.41
C VAL A 195 8.64 -2.11 -6.90
N GLU A 196 9.67 -1.45 -7.42
CA GLU A 196 11.10 -1.61 -7.06
C GLU A 196 11.67 -3.01 -7.32
N VAL A 197 10.99 -3.85 -8.10
CA VAL A 197 11.60 -5.08 -8.60
C VAL A 197 12.65 -4.73 -9.65
N ALA A 198 13.89 -5.17 -9.44
CA ALA A 198 15.01 -4.94 -10.34
C ALA A 198 15.50 -6.27 -10.97
N PRO A 199 14.84 -6.78 -12.02
CA PRO A 199 15.07 -8.14 -12.54
C PRO A 199 16.50 -8.39 -12.98
N ALA A 200 17.23 -7.34 -13.41
CA ALA A 200 18.64 -7.46 -13.82
C ALA A 200 19.57 -7.87 -12.66
N TYR A 201 19.15 -7.68 -11.43
CA TYR A 201 19.89 -8.03 -10.21
C TYR A 201 19.35 -9.29 -9.53
N ASP A 202 18.32 -9.94 -10.12
CA ASP A 202 17.70 -11.10 -9.50
C ASP A 202 18.60 -12.34 -9.57
N THR A 203 18.34 -13.28 -8.71
CA THR A 203 19.06 -14.56 -8.69
C THR A 203 18.73 -15.39 -9.94
N ASN A 204 19.54 -16.39 -10.24
CA ASN A 204 19.24 -17.33 -11.31
C ASN A 204 17.90 -18.08 -11.11
N ALA A 205 17.39 -18.11 -9.90
CA ALA A 205 16.10 -18.70 -9.54
C ALA A 205 14.95 -17.67 -9.52
N GLU A 206 15.21 -16.41 -9.90
CA GLU A 206 14.22 -15.34 -9.98
C GLU A 206 13.40 -15.14 -8.68
N LEU A 207 14.09 -15.19 -7.54
CA LEU A 207 13.45 -15.15 -6.21
C LEU A 207 12.59 -13.91 -6.01
N THR A 208 13.11 -12.73 -6.38
CA THR A 208 12.40 -11.47 -6.22
C THR A 208 11.21 -11.38 -7.18
N THR A 209 11.41 -11.78 -8.42
CA THR A 209 10.35 -11.85 -9.43
C THR A 209 9.23 -12.80 -9.01
N MET A 210 9.59 -13.97 -8.43
CA MET A 210 8.62 -14.89 -7.86
C MET A 210 7.85 -14.29 -6.67
N ALA A 211 8.55 -13.61 -5.77
CA ALA A 211 7.92 -12.94 -4.63
C ALA A 211 6.93 -11.86 -5.08
N ALA A 212 7.29 -11.08 -6.11
CA ALA A 212 6.40 -10.08 -6.70
C ALA A 212 5.19 -10.72 -7.39
N ALA A 213 5.38 -11.82 -8.12
CA ALA A 213 4.29 -12.55 -8.77
C ALA A 213 3.30 -13.16 -7.74
N ASP A 214 3.82 -13.69 -6.62
CA ASP A 214 2.98 -14.18 -5.53
C ASP A 214 2.21 -13.04 -4.85
N THR A 215 2.87 -11.91 -4.63
CA THR A 215 2.24 -10.69 -4.12
C THR A 215 1.13 -10.20 -5.04
N LEU A 216 1.37 -10.18 -6.35
CA LEU A 216 0.35 -9.85 -7.36
C LEU A 216 -0.86 -10.78 -7.26
N TYR A 217 -0.63 -12.09 -7.12
CA TYR A 217 -1.72 -13.06 -6.96
C TYR A 217 -2.57 -12.78 -5.71
N GLU A 218 -1.95 -12.48 -4.58
CA GLU A 218 -2.67 -12.13 -3.35
C GLU A 218 -3.48 -10.83 -3.50
N VAL A 219 -2.90 -9.79 -4.12
CA VAL A 219 -3.59 -8.52 -4.38
C VAL A 219 -4.78 -8.71 -5.32
N MET A 220 -4.60 -9.48 -6.42
CA MET A 220 -5.70 -9.84 -7.31
C MET A 220 -6.80 -10.58 -6.56
N SER A 221 -6.43 -11.52 -5.69
CA SER A 221 -7.37 -12.30 -4.89
C SER A 221 -8.19 -11.41 -3.94
N LEU A 222 -7.58 -10.40 -3.32
CA LEU A 222 -8.27 -9.40 -2.51
C LEU A 222 -9.32 -8.63 -3.32
N MET A 223 -8.97 -8.22 -4.53
CA MET A 223 -9.88 -7.48 -5.41
C MET A 223 -11.05 -8.33 -5.89
N VAL A 224 -10.81 -9.60 -6.20
CA VAL A 224 -11.85 -10.53 -6.69
C VAL A 224 -12.80 -10.98 -5.58
N LYS A 225 -12.28 -11.28 -4.37
CA LYS A 225 -13.11 -11.70 -3.22
C LYS A 225 -14.17 -10.69 -2.83
N LYS A 226 -13.88 -9.40 -2.97
CA LYS A 226 -14.88 -8.36 -2.74
C LYS A 226 -15.98 -8.34 -3.82
N GLY A 227 -15.75 -9.04 -4.91
CA GLY A 227 -16.65 -9.08 -6.05
C GLY A 227 -16.68 -7.77 -6.86
N PRO A 228 -17.56 -7.68 -7.84
CA PRO A 228 -17.86 -6.39 -8.48
C PRO A 228 -18.34 -5.42 -7.40
N LEU A 229 -17.97 -4.16 -7.52
CA LEU A 229 -18.31 -3.09 -6.55
C LEU A 229 -19.83 -2.77 -6.52
N THR A 230 -20.66 -3.79 -6.63
CA THR A 230 -22.12 -3.73 -6.72
C THR A 230 -22.81 -4.36 -5.50
N VAL A 231 -22.05 -4.83 -4.52
CA VAL A 231 -22.63 -5.51 -3.36
C VAL A 231 -23.02 -4.45 -2.31
N ASN A 232 -24.25 -4.52 -1.85
CA ASN A 232 -24.80 -3.64 -0.81
C ASN A 232 -23.91 -3.67 0.44
N ALA A 233 -23.55 -2.51 0.95
CA ALA A 233 -22.70 -2.36 2.13
C ALA A 233 -23.25 -3.10 3.38
N SER A 234 -24.56 -3.30 3.46
CA SER A 234 -25.25 -4.03 4.53
C SER A 234 -24.92 -5.52 4.61
N GLN A 235 -24.39 -6.13 3.54
CA GLN A 235 -23.96 -7.54 3.54
C GLN A 235 -22.49 -7.72 3.90
N ALA A 236 -21.66 -6.68 3.78
CA ALA A 236 -20.25 -6.73 4.11
C ALA A 236 -19.98 -6.66 5.62
N GLU A 237 -20.92 -6.17 6.41
CA GLU A 237 -20.80 -6.05 7.88
C GLU A 237 -21.11 -7.37 8.62
N SER A 238 -21.68 -8.38 7.95
CA SER A 238 -22.04 -9.65 8.55
C SER A 238 -20.99 -10.77 8.46
N GLU A 239 -19.91 -10.53 7.72
CA GLU A 239 -18.78 -11.47 7.64
C GLU A 239 -17.58 -10.96 8.46
N GLU A 240 -17.74 -10.86 9.78
CA GLU A 240 -16.56 -10.96 10.65
C GLU A 240 -15.94 -12.35 10.45
N PRO A 241 -14.63 -12.47 10.27
CA PRO A 241 -14.01 -13.77 10.18
C PRO A 241 -14.28 -14.51 11.49
N GLN A 242 -15.09 -15.55 11.43
CA GLN A 242 -15.21 -16.50 12.53
C GLN A 242 -13.79 -16.93 12.89
N GLN A 243 -13.38 -16.65 14.12
CA GLN A 243 -12.20 -17.26 14.71
C GLN A 243 -12.32 -18.77 14.46
N ALA A 244 -11.42 -19.30 13.66
CA ALA A 244 -11.24 -20.73 13.62
C ALA A 244 -10.81 -21.15 15.02
N ASN A 245 -11.72 -21.77 15.76
CA ASN A 245 -11.38 -22.47 16.97
C ASN A 245 -10.34 -23.52 16.59
N ILE A 246 -9.10 -23.27 16.96
CA ILE A 246 -8.05 -24.29 16.98
C ILE A 246 -8.12 -24.85 18.40
N ASP A 247 -9.13 -25.68 18.64
CA ASP A 247 -9.14 -26.65 19.72
C ASP A 247 -9.13 -28.04 19.07
N GLU A 248 -8.05 -28.73 19.30
CA GLU A 248 -7.60 -30.12 19.14
C GLU A 248 -6.37 -30.31 18.27
#